data_fabeda5cb3d8331093f68f5a0dfae7de
#
_entry.id   fabeda5cb3d8331093f68f5a0dfae7de
#
_cell.length_a   1.000
_cell.length_b   1.000
_cell.length_c   1.000
_cell.angle_alpha   90.00
_cell.angle_beta   90.00
_cell.angle_gamma   90.00
#
_symmetry.space_group_name_H-M   'P 1'
#
loop_
_entity.id
_entity.type
_entity.pdbx_description
1 polymer ?
#
loop_
_entity_poly.entity_id
_entity_poly.type
_entity_poly.pdbx_seq_one_letter_code
_entity_poly.pdbx_strand_id
1 'polypeptide(L)'
;MGVNKGDEVLVNEIKAGNAAAFEAMVLKYQPKLMSSLVGYTKSKDQAEELCQKTFIRVWQKINTFRGDSALFTWIYRIGINLAKNDFASSFSRSSKITDSLDQNEHDVPECLSPETELIAVESEEKIMQFIQTLDTDTKTAFTLREIDGRTYDEIAEILKCPIGTVRSRIFRARQLILEFINQENIING
;
A
#
# COMPACT_ATOMS: atom_id res chain seq x y z
N MET A 1 -19.32 6.98 -6.34
CA MET A 1 -19.90 5.67 -5.95
C MET A 1 -20.17 5.70 -4.46
N GLY A 2 -21.41 5.54 -4.02
CA GLY A 2 -21.80 5.60 -2.61
C GLY A 2 -21.44 4.33 -1.85
N VAL A 3 -21.61 4.39 -0.53
CA VAL A 3 -21.39 3.27 0.40
C VAL A 3 -22.32 2.10 0.04
N ASN A 4 -21.81 0.88 0.09
CA ASN A 4 -22.63 -0.33 -0.07
C ASN A 4 -23.58 -0.44 1.14
N LYS A 5 -24.83 -0.87 0.91
CA LYS A 5 -25.84 -1.05 2.00
C LYS A 5 -25.31 -1.86 3.19
N GLY A 6 -24.50 -2.89 2.94
CA GLY A 6 -23.88 -3.68 4.01
C GLY A 6 -22.86 -2.89 4.82
N ASP A 7 -22.13 -1.98 4.20
CA ASP A 7 -21.17 -1.11 4.87
C ASP A 7 -21.87 0.01 5.67
N GLU A 8 -22.99 0.51 5.20
CA GLU A 8 -23.80 1.49 5.96
C GLU A 8 -24.27 0.91 7.28
N VAL A 9 -24.77 -0.33 7.26
CA VAL A 9 -25.22 -1.04 8.47
C VAL A 9 -24.06 -1.19 9.44
N LEU A 10 -22.91 -1.72 8.96
CA LEU A 10 -21.71 -1.88 9.79
C LEU A 10 -21.26 -0.55 10.41
N VAL A 11 -21.20 0.50 9.62
CA VAL A 11 -20.78 1.83 10.11
C VAL A 11 -21.73 2.36 11.18
N ASN A 12 -23.05 2.22 10.99
CA ASN A 12 -24.03 2.70 11.95
C ASN A 12 -23.96 1.93 13.27
N GLU A 13 -23.78 0.61 13.21
CA GLU A 13 -23.61 -0.23 14.40
C GLU A 13 -22.31 0.10 15.14
N ILE A 14 -21.20 0.31 14.41
CA ILE A 14 -19.93 0.71 15.03
C ILE A 14 -20.05 2.09 15.69
N LYS A 15 -20.73 3.04 15.05
CA LYS A 15 -21.00 4.36 15.64
C LYS A 15 -21.87 4.28 16.90
N ALA A 16 -22.74 3.26 16.98
CA ALA A 16 -23.52 2.94 18.18
C ALA A 16 -22.71 2.20 19.26
N GLY A 17 -21.43 1.91 19.03
CA GLY A 17 -20.53 1.26 19.99
C GLY A 17 -20.52 -0.27 19.89
N ASN A 18 -21.08 -0.87 18.84
CA ASN A 18 -21.06 -2.32 18.65
C ASN A 18 -19.67 -2.82 18.24
N ALA A 19 -18.93 -3.44 19.18
CA ALA A 19 -17.60 -3.99 18.96
C ALA A 19 -17.61 -5.17 17.95
N ALA A 20 -18.65 -6.00 17.94
CA ALA A 20 -18.76 -7.12 17.01
C ALA A 20 -18.90 -6.63 15.56
N ALA A 21 -19.60 -5.53 15.33
CA ALA A 21 -19.68 -4.91 14.01
C ALA A 21 -18.30 -4.37 13.55
N PHE A 22 -17.51 -3.85 14.48
CA PHE A 22 -16.13 -3.43 14.17
C PHE A 22 -15.24 -4.62 13.82
N GLU A 23 -15.32 -5.72 14.58
CA GLU A 23 -14.59 -6.95 14.28
C GLU A 23 -14.96 -7.49 12.89
N ALA A 24 -16.25 -7.52 12.54
CA ALA A 24 -16.70 -7.92 11.21
C ALA A 24 -16.13 -7.02 10.10
N MET A 25 -16.02 -5.72 10.35
CA MET A 25 -15.37 -4.78 9.42
C MET A 25 -13.88 -5.07 9.28
N VAL A 26 -13.17 -5.34 10.37
CA VAL A 26 -11.76 -5.71 10.36
C VAL A 26 -11.55 -6.97 9.53
N LEU A 27 -12.27 -8.05 9.83
CA LEU A 27 -12.20 -9.32 9.10
C LEU A 27 -12.46 -9.14 7.59
N LYS A 28 -13.39 -8.27 7.24
CA LYS A 28 -13.74 -7.98 5.84
C LYS A 28 -12.63 -7.25 5.08
N TYR A 29 -11.97 -6.29 5.71
CA TYR A 29 -11.09 -5.35 5.03
C TYR A 29 -9.60 -5.55 5.31
N GLN A 30 -9.24 -6.26 6.38
CA GLN A 30 -7.84 -6.52 6.74
C GLN A 30 -7.05 -7.20 5.63
N PRO A 31 -7.53 -8.28 4.96
CA PRO A 31 -6.74 -8.94 3.91
C PRO A 31 -6.42 -7.99 2.74
N LYS A 32 -7.42 -7.19 2.33
CA LYS A 32 -7.25 -6.19 1.28
C LYS A 32 -6.27 -5.08 1.66
N LEU A 33 -6.39 -4.59 2.89
CA LEU A 33 -5.52 -3.54 3.40
C LEU A 33 -4.08 -4.04 3.53
N MET A 34 -3.89 -5.27 4.03
CA MET A 34 -2.58 -5.91 4.14
C MET A 34 -1.89 -6.04 2.79
N SER A 35 -2.56 -6.62 1.79
CA SER A 35 -2.01 -6.75 0.44
C SER A 35 -1.49 -5.42 -0.10
N SER A 36 -2.26 -4.36 0.09
CA SER A 36 -1.86 -3.01 -0.33
C SER A 36 -0.67 -2.48 0.47
N LEU A 37 -0.67 -2.67 1.80
CA LEU A 37 0.37 -2.12 2.67
C LEU A 37 1.73 -2.81 2.49
N VAL A 38 1.77 -4.09 2.14
CA VAL A 38 3.01 -4.81 1.81
C VAL A 38 3.76 -4.10 0.68
N GLY A 39 3.06 -3.57 -0.34
CA GLY A 39 3.68 -2.77 -1.41
C GLY A 39 4.26 -1.42 -0.96
N TYR A 40 3.91 -0.94 0.24
CA TYR A 40 4.39 0.33 0.80
C TYR A 40 5.51 0.16 1.82
N THR A 41 5.60 -0.99 2.46
CA THR A 41 6.54 -1.25 3.55
C THR A 41 7.73 -2.05 3.05
N LYS A 42 8.80 -2.10 3.84
CA LYS A 42 10.00 -2.88 3.52
C LYS A 42 9.91 -4.33 3.99
N SER A 43 8.95 -4.64 4.87
CA SER A 43 8.75 -5.96 5.44
C SER A 43 7.28 -6.22 5.75
N LYS A 44 6.92 -7.50 5.83
CA LYS A 44 5.58 -7.94 6.21
C LYS A 44 5.22 -7.48 7.63
N ASP A 45 6.17 -7.51 8.55
CA ASP A 45 5.96 -7.08 9.94
C ASP A 45 5.59 -5.59 10.02
N GLN A 46 6.26 -4.75 9.22
CA GLN A 46 5.90 -3.33 9.12
C GLN A 46 4.50 -3.13 8.52
N ALA A 47 4.13 -3.95 7.54
CA ALA A 47 2.79 -3.90 6.97
C ALA A 47 1.72 -4.31 8.00
N GLU A 48 1.98 -5.32 8.82
CA GLU A 48 1.09 -5.77 9.89
C GLU A 48 0.93 -4.69 10.96
N GLU A 49 2.02 -4.10 11.41
CA GLU A 49 1.98 -3.00 12.38
C GLU A 49 1.19 -1.80 11.85
N LEU A 50 1.43 -1.44 10.60
CA LEU A 50 0.72 -0.35 9.95
C LEU A 50 -0.77 -0.65 9.76
N CYS A 51 -1.11 -1.89 9.43
CA CYS A 51 -2.49 -2.36 9.33
C CYS A 51 -3.21 -2.25 10.69
N GLN A 52 -2.59 -2.71 11.77
CA GLN A 52 -3.13 -2.59 13.12
C GLN A 52 -3.33 -1.12 13.52
N LYS A 53 -2.32 -0.27 13.32
CA LYS A 53 -2.41 1.17 13.55
C LYS A 53 -3.55 1.80 12.76
N THR A 54 -3.76 1.33 11.52
CA THR A 54 -4.84 1.83 10.65
C THR A 54 -6.20 1.52 11.27
N PHE A 55 -6.46 0.29 11.69
CA PHE A 55 -7.75 -0.06 12.29
C PHE A 55 -7.98 0.62 13.64
N ILE A 56 -6.95 0.80 14.46
CA ILE A 56 -7.06 1.62 15.68
C ILE A 56 -7.51 3.04 15.31
N ARG A 57 -6.93 3.63 14.27
CA ARG A 57 -7.30 4.97 13.81
C ARG A 57 -8.69 5.03 13.18
N VAL A 58 -9.09 3.97 12.49
CA VAL A 58 -10.46 3.79 11.96
C VAL A 58 -11.46 3.81 13.11
N TRP A 59 -11.26 3.01 14.16
CA TRP A 59 -12.11 3.00 15.35
C TRP A 59 -12.27 4.39 15.97
N GLN A 60 -11.16 5.09 16.18
CA GLN A 60 -11.15 6.44 16.74
C GLN A 60 -11.89 7.48 15.88
N LYS A 61 -11.88 7.29 14.56
CA LYS A 61 -12.39 8.26 13.58
C LYS A 61 -13.70 7.86 12.91
N ILE A 62 -14.29 6.72 13.24
CA ILE A 62 -15.49 6.20 12.54
C ILE A 62 -16.66 7.20 12.56
N ASN A 63 -16.79 7.97 13.63
CA ASN A 63 -17.81 9.01 13.75
C ASN A 63 -17.65 10.14 12.71
N THR A 64 -16.46 10.32 12.15
CA THR A 64 -16.19 11.33 11.12
C THR A 64 -16.48 10.82 9.70
N PHE A 65 -16.75 9.54 9.53
CA PHE A 65 -17.10 8.98 8.22
C PHE A 65 -18.50 9.43 7.80
N ARG A 66 -18.61 10.12 6.68
CA ARG A 66 -19.86 10.74 6.16
C ARG A 66 -20.51 9.94 5.04
N GLY A 67 -19.85 8.89 4.52
CA GLY A 67 -20.38 8.14 3.38
C GLY A 67 -20.12 8.78 2.01
N ASP A 68 -19.30 9.85 1.94
CA ASP A 68 -18.95 10.55 0.70
C ASP A 68 -18.10 9.68 -0.24
N SER A 69 -17.48 8.62 0.27
CA SER A 69 -16.70 7.62 -0.46
C SER A 69 -17.05 6.21 -0.02
N ALA A 70 -16.61 5.19 -0.78
CA ALA A 70 -16.68 3.81 -0.30
C ALA A 70 -15.93 3.66 1.03
N LEU A 71 -16.46 2.85 1.96
CA LEU A 71 -15.86 2.63 3.28
C LEU A 71 -14.40 2.19 3.19
N PHE A 72 -14.09 1.24 2.27
CA PHE A 72 -12.74 0.79 2.07
C PHE A 72 -11.79 1.91 1.59
N THR A 73 -12.24 2.78 0.70
CA THR A 73 -11.46 3.95 0.25
C THR A 73 -11.11 4.88 1.41
N TRP A 74 -12.03 5.07 2.35
CA TRP A 74 -11.80 5.88 3.54
C TRP A 74 -10.81 5.20 4.52
N ILE A 75 -10.98 3.89 4.79
CA ILE A 75 -10.03 3.09 5.59
C ILE A 75 -8.64 3.16 4.97
N TYR A 76 -8.56 2.91 3.67
CA TYR A 76 -7.32 2.91 2.90
C TYR A 76 -6.58 4.25 2.99
N ARG A 77 -7.33 5.37 2.86
CA ARG A 77 -6.76 6.72 3.01
C ARG A 77 -6.12 6.94 4.37
N ILE A 78 -6.72 6.39 5.43
CA ILE A 78 -6.13 6.45 6.78
C ILE A 78 -4.81 5.69 6.80
N GLY A 79 -4.76 4.47 6.26
CA GLY A 79 -3.55 3.63 6.21
C GLY A 79 -2.42 4.30 5.43
N ILE A 80 -2.69 4.80 4.22
CA ILE A 80 -1.68 5.47 3.40
C ILE A 80 -1.15 6.74 4.05
N ASN A 81 -2.00 7.51 4.72
CA ASN A 81 -1.53 8.70 5.43
C ASN A 81 -0.64 8.34 6.64
N LEU A 82 -0.90 7.22 7.32
CA LEU A 82 -0.02 6.70 8.37
C LEU A 82 1.31 6.24 7.77
N ALA A 83 1.29 5.48 6.67
CA ALA A 83 2.49 5.07 5.96
C ALA A 83 3.37 6.25 5.56
N LYS A 84 2.78 7.29 4.97
CA LYS A 84 3.49 8.52 4.59
C LYS A 84 4.17 9.20 5.78
N ASN A 85 3.47 9.28 6.92
CA ASN A 85 4.00 9.90 8.12
C ASN A 85 5.14 9.08 8.75
N ASP A 86 5.03 7.75 8.75
CA ASP A 86 6.07 6.85 9.26
C ASP A 86 7.33 6.94 8.39
N PHE A 87 7.20 7.03 7.07
CA PHE A 87 8.34 7.25 6.17
C PHE A 87 8.98 8.63 6.35
N ALA A 88 8.19 9.69 6.49
CA ALA A 88 8.72 11.03 6.74
C ALA A 88 9.49 11.12 8.08
N SER A 89 8.99 10.42 9.11
CA SER A 89 9.64 10.36 10.42
C SER A 89 10.90 9.47 10.42
N SER A 90 10.92 8.42 9.62
CA SER A 90 12.11 7.55 9.42
C SER A 90 13.22 8.28 8.68
N PHE A 91 12.89 9.03 7.63
CA PHE A 91 13.86 9.84 6.89
C PHE A 91 14.50 10.92 7.76
N SER A 92 13.73 11.56 8.64
CA SER A 92 14.25 12.55 9.61
C SER A 92 15.13 11.91 10.70
N ARG A 93 14.94 10.62 11.01
CA ARG A 93 15.79 9.86 11.95
C ARG A 93 17.00 9.22 11.29
N SER A 94 16.88 8.77 10.04
CA SER A 94 17.93 8.08 9.28
C SER A 94 19.07 9.00 8.85
N SER A 95 18.88 10.34 8.90
CA SER A 95 20.01 11.27 8.69
C SER A 95 21.05 11.26 9.83
N LYS A 96 20.89 10.43 10.85
CA LYS A 96 21.77 10.34 12.01
C LYS A 96 22.37 8.99 12.30
N ILE A 97 22.01 7.90 11.60
CA ILE A 97 22.62 6.57 11.86
C ILE A 97 22.66 5.77 10.55
N THR A 98 23.88 5.47 10.13
CA THR A 98 24.28 4.51 9.10
C THR A 98 24.11 3.08 9.64
N ASP A 99 23.79 2.15 8.73
CA ASP A 99 23.87 0.68 8.82
C ASP A 99 22.85 -0.09 9.67
N SER A 100 22.06 -0.89 8.96
CA SER A 100 22.00 -2.35 9.16
C SER A 100 21.14 -2.99 8.07
N LEU A 101 21.76 -3.81 7.25
CA LEU A 101 21.13 -4.80 6.36
C LEU A 101 20.59 -5.94 7.24
N ASP A 102 19.30 -6.19 7.17
CA ASP A 102 18.72 -7.46 7.60
C ASP A 102 17.94 -8.09 6.45
N GLN A 103 18.48 -9.23 6.01
CA GLN A 103 17.89 -10.15 5.05
C GLN A 103 16.85 -11.00 5.80
N ASN A 104 15.63 -11.04 5.33
CA ASN A 104 14.66 -12.06 5.73
C ASN A 104 14.06 -12.73 4.50
N GLU A 105 14.26 -14.03 4.45
CA GLU A 105 13.77 -14.98 3.46
C GLU A 105 12.25 -15.00 3.40
N HIS A 106 11.70 -15.09 2.19
CA HIS A 106 10.28 -15.34 1.96
C HIS A 106 10.09 -16.67 1.24
N ASP A 107 9.25 -17.52 1.81
CA ASP A 107 8.72 -18.73 1.21
C ASP A 107 7.85 -18.42 -0.01
N VAL A 108 8.17 -19.04 -1.15
CA VAL A 108 7.43 -18.97 -2.41
C VAL A 108 6.82 -20.35 -2.71
N PRO A 109 5.56 -20.45 -3.19
CA PRO A 109 4.96 -21.72 -3.60
C PRO A 109 5.54 -22.20 -4.93
N GLU A 110 5.83 -23.52 -5.00
CA GLU A 110 6.42 -24.25 -6.10
C GLU A 110 5.59 -24.24 -7.40
N CYS A 111 6.22 -23.95 -8.52
CA CYS A 111 6.19 -24.72 -9.78
C CYS A 111 6.85 -24.02 -10.97
N LEU A 112 8.16 -24.03 -11.04
CA LEU A 112 8.99 -23.83 -12.26
C LEU A 112 10.40 -24.36 -11.99
N SER A 113 11.24 -24.59 -12.98
CA SER A 113 12.57 -25.19 -12.76
C SER A 113 13.45 -24.30 -11.90
N PRO A 114 14.31 -24.85 -11.01
CA PRO A 114 15.01 -24.08 -9.96
C PRO A 114 15.84 -22.89 -10.47
N GLU A 115 16.40 -22.98 -11.66
CA GLU A 115 17.23 -21.91 -12.24
C GLU A 115 16.41 -20.74 -12.81
N THR A 116 15.26 -21.03 -13.42
CA THR A 116 14.36 -19.98 -13.96
C THR A 116 13.59 -19.27 -12.85
N GLU A 117 13.27 -19.98 -11.78
CA GLU A 117 12.65 -19.40 -10.57
C GLU A 117 13.61 -18.45 -9.83
N LEU A 118 14.86 -18.84 -9.66
CA LEU A 118 15.85 -17.97 -8.96
C LEU A 118 16.02 -16.64 -9.69
N ILE A 119 16.16 -16.67 -11.02
CA ILE A 119 16.33 -15.45 -11.85
C ILE A 119 15.05 -14.59 -11.82
N ALA A 120 13.86 -15.22 -11.83
CA ALA A 120 12.60 -14.49 -11.75
C ALA A 120 12.40 -13.83 -10.38
N VAL A 121 12.67 -14.54 -9.29
CA VAL A 121 12.57 -14.05 -7.92
C VAL A 121 13.56 -12.91 -7.67
N GLU A 122 14.82 -13.06 -8.05
CA GLU A 122 15.82 -12.00 -7.94
C GLU A 122 15.42 -10.74 -8.73
N SER A 123 14.80 -10.92 -9.90
CA SER A 123 14.35 -9.81 -10.73
C SER A 123 13.14 -9.09 -10.10
N GLU A 124 12.20 -9.83 -9.51
CA GLU A 124 11.05 -9.26 -8.81
C GLU A 124 11.48 -8.49 -7.55
N GLU A 125 12.37 -9.05 -6.76
CA GLU A 125 12.91 -8.39 -5.57
C GLU A 125 13.65 -7.08 -5.92
N LYS A 126 14.47 -7.08 -6.94
CA LYS A 126 15.17 -5.90 -7.42
C LYS A 126 14.21 -4.80 -7.89
N ILE A 127 13.15 -5.18 -8.62
CA ILE A 127 12.10 -4.25 -9.06
C ILE A 127 11.36 -3.68 -7.85
N MET A 128 11.01 -4.52 -6.87
CA MET A 128 10.34 -4.08 -5.66
C MET A 128 11.23 -3.13 -4.83
N GLN A 129 12.52 -3.43 -4.70
CA GLN A 129 13.48 -2.54 -4.06
C GLN A 129 13.59 -1.20 -4.80
N PHE A 130 13.65 -1.24 -6.14
CA PHE A 130 13.67 -0.01 -6.94
C PHE A 130 12.39 0.83 -6.73
N ILE A 131 11.22 0.20 -6.71
CA ILE A 131 9.95 0.89 -6.42
C ILE A 131 10.02 1.61 -5.07
N GLN A 132 10.71 1.05 -4.06
CA GLN A 132 10.88 1.68 -2.75
C GLN A 132 11.73 2.96 -2.81
N THR A 133 12.57 3.13 -3.84
CA THR A 133 13.38 4.35 -4.02
C THR A 133 12.60 5.52 -4.62
N LEU A 134 11.45 5.25 -5.25
CA LEU A 134 10.61 6.29 -5.83
C LEU A 134 10.08 7.25 -4.76
N ASP A 135 9.84 8.50 -5.16
CA ASP A 135 9.17 9.45 -4.26
C ASP A 135 7.81 8.89 -3.78
N THR A 136 7.46 9.20 -2.54
CA THR A 136 6.31 8.61 -1.85
C THR A 136 5.00 8.74 -2.62
N ASP A 137 4.77 9.87 -3.29
CA ASP A 137 3.52 10.11 -4.01
C ASP A 137 3.45 9.34 -5.33
N THR A 138 4.58 9.25 -6.05
CA THR A 138 4.71 8.46 -7.28
C THR A 138 4.58 6.97 -6.99
N LYS A 139 5.30 6.48 -5.99
CA LYS A 139 5.18 5.10 -5.51
C LYS A 139 3.73 4.77 -5.12
N THR A 140 3.10 5.65 -4.34
CA THR A 140 1.72 5.46 -3.89
C THR A 140 0.75 5.36 -5.08
N ALA A 141 0.83 6.28 -6.03
CA ALA A 141 -0.05 6.26 -7.21
C ALA A 141 0.15 4.99 -8.04
N PHE A 142 1.40 4.56 -8.22
CA PHE A 142 1.76 3.34 -8.95
C PHE A 142 1.21 2.08 -8.26
N THR A 143 1.48 1.91 -6.97
CA THR A 143 1.01 0.74 -6.18
C THR A 143 -0.51 0.64 -6.19
N LEU A 144 -1.22 1.77 -5.99
CA LEU A 144 -2.67 1.81 -6.06
C LEU A 144 -3.22 1.37 -7.41
N ARG A 145 -2.51 1.70 -8.49
CA ARG A 145 -2.95 1.37 -9.85
C ARG A 145 -2.61 -0.07 -10.22
N GLU A 146 -1.34 -0.47 -10.06
CA GLU A 146 -0.82 -1.73 -10.60
C GLU A 146 -1.07 -2.92 -9.64
N ILE A 147 -0.96 -2.70 -8.34
CA ILE A 147 -1.13 -3.77 -7.35
C ILE A 147 -2.58 -3.85 -6.88
N ASP A 148 -3.19 -2.71 -6.54
CA ASP A 148 -4.54 -2.68 -5.98
C ASP A 148 -5.65 -2.55 -7.03
N GLY A 149 -5.30 -2.34 -8.32
CA GLY A 149 -6.25 -2.23 -9.42
C GLY A 149 -7.22 -1.03 -9.32
N ARG A 150 -6.84 0.03 -8.59
CA ARG A 150 -7.69 1.20 -8.38
C ARG A 150 -7.87 2.00 -9.67
N THR A 151 -9.03 2.62 -9.81
CA THR A 151 -9.29 3.58 -10.89
C THR A 151 -8.54 4.89 -10.63
N TYR A 152 -8.29 5.66 -11.68
CA TYR A 152 -7.65 6.98 -11.53
C TYR A 152 -8.45 7.93 -10.64
N ASP A 153 -9.78 7.85 -10.69
CA ASP A 153 -10.66 8.67 -9.85
C ASP A 153 -10.54 8.30 -8.37
N GLU A 154 -10.54 6.99 -8.03
CA GLU A 154 -10.31 6.51 -6.67
C GLU A 154 -8.94 6.94 -6.15
N ILE A 155 -7.90 6.84 -7.00
CA ILE A 155 -6.54 7.26 -6.63
C ILE A 155 -6.49 8.78 -6.38
N ALA A 156 -7.14 9.57 -7.23
CA ALA A 156 -7.22 11.03 -7.07
C ALA A 156 -7.90 11.40 -5.73
N GLU A 157 -8.96 10.67 -5.38
CA GLU A 157 -9.66 10.84 -4.11
C GLU A 157 -8.78 10.44 -2.91
N ILE A 158 -8.07 9.30 -3.00
CA ILE A 158 -7.17 8.81 -1.94
C ILE A 158 -6.02 9.79 -1.71
N LEU A 159 -5.37 10.24 -2.79
CA LEU A 159 -4.20 11.11 -2.74
C LEU A 159 -4.56 12.60 -2.58
N LYS A 160 -5.84 12.96 -2.68
CA LYS A 160 -6.33 14.35 -2.65
C LYS A 160 -5.62 15.24 -3.67
N CYS A 161 -5.45 14.74 -4.90
CA CYS A 161 -4.83 15.48 -5.98
C CYS A 161 -5.63 15.36 -7.29
N PRO A 162 -5.45 16.26 -8.26
CA PRO A 162 -6.12 16.17 -9.54
C PRO A 162 -5.81 14.86 -10.28
N ILE A 163 -6.78 14.34 -11.04
CA ILE A 163 -6.62 13.10 -11.82
C ILE A 163 -5.47 13.19 -12.84
N GLY A 164 -5.19 14.38 -13.37
CA GLY A 164 -4.04 14.63 -14.24
C GLY A 164 -2.71 14.39 -13.53
N THR A 165 -2.63 14.76 -12.24
CA THR A 165 -1.46 14.49 -11.39
C THR A 165 -1.29 12.99 -11.13
N VAL A 166 -2.38 12.25 -10.93
CA VAL A 166 -2.34 10.79 -10.80
C VAL A 166 -1.78 10.15 -12.06
N ARG A 167 -2.29 10.54 -13.23
CA ARG A 167 -1.83 10.01 -14.52
C ARG A 167 -0.33 10.26 -14.74
N SER A 168 0.13 11.47 -14.48
CA SER A 168 1.54 11.83 -14.65
C SER A 168 2.47 11.07 -13.69
N ARG A 169 2.06 10.87 -12.43
CA ARG A 169 2.80 10.08 -11.44
C ARG A 169 2.91 8.62 -11.85
N ILE A 170 1.82 7.99 -12.27
CA ILE A 170 1.82 6.60 -12.73
C ILE A 170 2.68 6.44 -13.98
N PHE A 171 2.54 7.35 -14.93
CA PHE A 171 3.36 7.35 -16.15
C PHE A 171 4.85 7.45 -15.79
N ARG A 172 5.22 8.40 -14.94
CA ARG A 172 6.61 8.58 -14.48
C ARG A 172 7.15 7.34 -13.79
N ALA A 173 6.38 6.71 -12.91
CA ALA A 173 6.78 5.48 -12.25
C ALA A 173 7.09 4.38 -13.26
N ARG A 174 6.19 4.16 -14.25
CA ARG A 174 6.39 3.17 -15.31
C ARG A 174 7.66 3.42 -16.12
N GLN A 175 7.92 4.67 -16.48
CA GLN A 175 9.13 5.04 -17.22
C GLN A 175 10.40 4.72 -16.42
N LEU A 176 10.47 5.12 -15.14
CA LEU A 176 11.60 4.86 -14.27
C LEU A 176 11.84 3.36 -14.06
N ILE A 177 10.78 2.58 -13.89
CA ILE A 177 10.87 1.12 -13.74
C ILE A 177 11.37 0.46 -15.04
N LEU A 178 10.88 0.90 -16.20
CA LEU A 178 11.34 0.39 -17.49
C LEU A 178 12.82 0.74 -17.75
N GLU A 179 13.24 1.95 -17.42
CA GLU A 179 14.65 2.36 -17.50
C GLU A 179 15.53 1.49 -16.60
N PHE A 180 15.11 1.23 -15.37
CA PHE A 180 15.80 0.36 -14.43
C PHE A 180 15.94 -1.07 -14.99
N ILE A 181 14.85 -1.68 -15.47
CA ILE A 181 14.86 -3.03 -16.06
C ILE A 181 15.80 -3.11 -17.26
N ASN A 182 15.78 -2.09 -18.12
CA ASN A 182 16.64 -2.06 -19.29
C ASN A 182 18.13 -1.96 -18.90
N GLN A 183 18.45 -1.19 -17.86
CA GLN A 183 19.83 -1.09 -17.34
C GLN A 183 20.32 -2.42 -16.74
N GLU A 184 19.48 -3.10 -15.96
CA GLU A 184 19.80 -4.41 -15.40
C GLU A 184 20.02 -5.46 -16.48
N ASN A 185 19.20 -5.48 -17.54
CA ASN A 185 19.35 -6.40 -18.65
C ASN A 185 20.62 -6.18 -19.50
N ILE A 186 21.14 -4.94 -19.55
CA ILE A 186 22.41 -4.62 -20.22
C ILE A 186 23.62 -5.08 -19.39
N ILE A 187 23.51 -5.08 -18.07
CA ILE A 187 24.59 -5.47 -17.15
C ILE A 187 24.71 -7.00 -17.03
N ASN A 188 23.59 -7.72 -17.17
CA ASN A 188 23.54 -9.18 -16.98
C ASN A 188 23.51 -9.99 -18.30
N GLY A 189 23.57 -9.37 -19.47
CA GLY A 189 23.68 -9.99 -20.80
C GLY A 189 25.04 -9.77 -21.42
#